data_1b26711c988ae44876d6552ee42b5c9e
#
_entry.id   1b26711c988ae44876d6552ee42b5c9e
#
_cell.length_a   1.000
_cell.length_b   1.000
_cell.length_c   1.000
_cell.angle_alpha   90.00
_cell.angle_beta   90.00
_cell.angle_gamma   90.00
#
_symmetry.space_group_name_H-M   'P 1'
#
loop_
_entity.id
_entity.type
_entity.pdbx_description
1 polymer ?
#
loop_
_entity_poly.entity_id
_entity_poly.type
_entity_poly.pdbx_seq_one_letter_code
_entity_poly.pdbx_strand_id
1 'polypeptide(L)'
;PYGREPQLNVKYTKYNVGGFDFGTEADYTNFRITTADMTEGQRVMFNPYISYPVVGPGYFVTPKVQWHFASYNLRNISNDVPVGTPKNFTESIPTLTFDTGLIFDRSVRLFGEDYIQTLEPRLYYVYTPYRNQASAPLFDTAESDFGLAEIFTPNTFVGNDRIADANRLTAAITTRFINPATGDERARFVIAQQYYFQDQRVTLLPNQTSTQATHSDLIVGASVKLGAGFASETAFQYNADNNQLVKTSVGFGFSPASGKVLNVAYRYTRANTTLDNQPINQVLISGQWPLAHRVFGVGRFNYDLGGHRIVDGLVGLQYDADCWTLGAGIQRYANGLNTSGQHQSSTRFLAQLTFKGLSSVDNGLIAAFRSSVAGYTPLPPPPPPESRFINYE
;
A
#
# COMPACT_ATOMS: atom_id res chain seq x y z
N PRO A 1 -11.65 -15.71 -3.79
CA PRO A 1 -10.73 -15.15 -4.77
C PRO A 1 -10.52 -16.12 -5.93
N TYR A 2 -10.34 -15.60 -7.14
CA TYR A 2 -10.05 -16.40 -8.32
C TYR A 2 -8.66 -17.04 -8.24
N GLY A 3 -8.58 -18.31 -8.68
CA GLY A 3 -7.32 -18.95 -9.04
C GLY A 3 -6.78 -18.36 -10.35
N ARG A 4 -5.45 -18.23 -10.47
CA ARG A 4 -4.76 -17.72 -11.66
C ARG A 4 -3.91 -18.81 -12.26
N GLU A 5 -4.46 -19.51 -13.24
CA GLU A 5 -3.87 -20.79 -13.72
C GLU A 5 -3.90 -20.89 -15.26
N PRO A 6 -2.85 -20.49 -15.96
CA PRO A 6 -1.63 -19.82 -15.51
C PRO A 6 -1.77 -18.31 -15.45
N GLN A 7 -0.79 -17.63 -14.84
CA GLN A 7 -0.53 -16.20 -15.00
C GLN A 7 0.89 -15.99 -15.55
N LEU A 8 1.02 -15.15 -16.58
CA LEU A 8 2.28 -14.71 -17.14
C LEU A 8 2.29 -13.17 -17.12
N ASN A 9 3.23 -12.60 -16.39
CA ASN A 9 3.38 -11.15 -16.30
C ASN A 9 4.78 -10.74 -16.74
N VAL A 10 4.85 -9.73 -17.61
CA VAL A 10 6.11 -9.18 -18.10
C VAL A 10 6.06 -7.67 -17.91
N LYS A 11 7.07 -7.13 -17.21
CA LYS A 11 7.26 -5.68 -17.06
C LYS A 11 8.55 -5.26 -17.72
N TYR A 12 8.49 -4.20 -18.49
CA TYR A 12 9.65 -3.57 -19.10
C TYR A 12 9.64 -2.08 -18.84
N THR A 13 10.78 -1.53 -18.45
CA THR A 13 10.95 -0.09 -18.21
C THR A 13 12.30 0.34 -18.72
N LYS A 14 12.35 1.46 -19.42
CA LYS A 14 13.58 2.09 -19.88
C LYS A 14 13.50 3.58 -19.63
N TYR A 15 14.48 4.10 -18.93
CA TYR A 15 14.54 5.51 -18.53
C TYR A 15 15.49 6.31 -19.42
N ASN A 16 15.20 7.60 -19.57
CA ASN A 16 16.05 8.60 -20.18
C ASN A 16 16.52 8.27 -21.62
N VAL A 17 15.59 7.85 -22.48
CA VAL A 17 15.85 7.67 -23.90
C VAL A 17 15.52 8.98 -24.63
N GLY A 18 16.54 9.82 -24.82
CA GLY A 18 16.34 11.17 -25.37
C GLY A 18 15.46 12.07 -24.48
N GLY A 19 15.51 11.88 -23.16
CA GLY A 19 14.69 12.60 -22.17
C GLY A 19 13.36 11.92 -21.86
N PHE A 20 12.96 10.88 -22.58
CA PHE A 20 11.72 10.15 -22.34
C PHE A 20 11.95 8.89 -21.51
N ASP A 21 10.97 8.59 -20.65
CA ASP A 21 10.86 7.31 -19.97
C ASP A 21 9.73 6.50 -20.63
N PHE A 22 10.01 5.24 -20.92
CA PHE A 22 9.05 4.30 -21.49
C PHE A 22 8.88 3.10 -20.56
N GLY A 23 7.67 2.61 -20.49
CA GLY A 23 7.42 1.37 -19.81
C GLY A 23 6.18 0.68 -20.32
N THR A 24 6.09 -0.60 -20.03
CA THR A 24 4.91 -1.40 -20.33
C THR A 24 4.80 -2.55 -19.35
N GLU A 25 3.57 -2.95 -19.09
CA GLU A 25 3.24 -4.19 -18.43
C GLU A 25 2.33 -4.99 -19.36
N ALA A 26 2.66 -6.24 -19.59
CA ALA A 26 1.83 -7.20 -20.30
C ALA A 26 1.50 -8.35 -19.35
N ASP A 27 0.24 -8.73 -19.26
CA ASP A 27 -0.25 -9.81 -18.41
C ASP A 27 -1.21 -10.70 -19.19
N TYR A 28 -0.99 -12.00 -19.12
CA TYR A 28 -1.95 -13.01 -19.50
C TYR A 28 -2.35 -13.78 -18.26
N THR A 29 -3.64 -13.81 -17.97
CA THR A 29 -4.15 -14.58 -16.81
C THR A 29 -5.40 -15.37 -17.21
N ASN A 30 -5.41 -16.65 -16.84
CA ASN A 30 -6.59 -17.49 -16.92
C ASN A 30 -7.19 -17.62 -15.51
N PHE A 31 -8.37 -17.01 -15.35
CA PHE A 31 -9.09 -16.95 -14.07
C PHE A 31 -10.05 -18.11 -13.93
N ARG A 32 -9.94 -18.84 -12.83
CA ARG A 32 -10.81 -19.95 -12.46
C ARG A 32 -11.31 -19.77 -11.03
N ILE A 33 -12.52 -20.25 -10.79
CA ILE A 33 -13.14 -20.21 -9.46
C ILE A 33 -13.99 -21.46 -9.24
N THR A 34 -13.93 -22.00 -8.03
CA THR A 34 -14.73 -23.16 -7.63
C THR A 34 -16.11 -22.78 -7.08
N THR A 35 -16.31 -21.47 -6.82
CA THR A 35 -17.61 -20.95 -6.36
C THR A 35 -18.61 -21.00 -7.51
N ALA A 36 -19.78 -21.59 -7.29
CA ALA A 36 -20.86 -21.58 -8.27
C ALA A 36 -21.32 -20.14 -8.57
N ASP A 37 -21.88 -19.94 -9.76
CA ASP A 37 -22.47 -18.68 -10.20
C ASP A 37 -21.48 -17.48 -10.32
N MET A 38 -20.24 -17.77 -10.66
CA MET A 38 -19.22 -16.76 -10.97
C MET A 38 -18.65 -16.97 -12.37
N THR A 39 -18.45 -15.87 -13.09
CA THR A 39 -17.90 -15.87 -14.45
C THR A 39 -16.42 -16.22 -14.45
N GLU A 40 -16.00 -17.16 -15.29
CA GLU A 40 -14.59 -17.48 -15.54
C GLU A 40 -14.12 -16.92 -16.88
N GLY A 41 -12.81 -16.81 -17.05
CA GLY A 41 -12.29 -16.37 -18.35
C GLY A 41 -10.80 -16.14 -18.37
N GLN A 42 -10.36 -15.67 -19.53
CA GLN A 42 -8.99 -15.27 -19.79
C GLN A 42 -8.94 -13.78 -20.03
N ARG A 43 -7.91 -13.14 -19.50
CA ARG A 43 -7.61 -11.73 -19.78
C ARG A 43 -6.19 -11.62 -20.32
N VAL A 44 -6.04 -10.90 -21.43
CA VAL A 44 -4.76 -10.39 -21.93
C VAL A 44 -4.75 -8.90 -21.73
N MET A 45 -3.77 -8.37 -21.03
CA MET A 45 -3.64 -6.96 -20.73
C MET A 45 -2.29 -6.43 -21.24
N PHE A 46 -2.29 -5.17 -21.74
CA PHE A 46 -1.11 -4.46 -22.17
C PHE A 46 -1.22 -2.98 -21.80
N ASN A 47 -0.30 -2.52 -20.94
CA ASN A 47 -0.30 -1.17 -20.38
C ASN A 47 0.99 -0.41 -20.73
N PRO A 48 1.13 0.12 -21.97
CA PRO A 48 2.26 0.96 -22.32
C PRO A 48 2.11 2.36 -21.72
N TYR A 49 3.24 2.98 -21.40
CA TYR A 49 3.28 4.40 -21.07
C TYR A 49 4.54 5.08 -21.62
N ILE A 50 4.41 6.38 -21.79
CA ILE A 50 5.51 7.30 -22.07
C ILE A 50 5.41 8.51 -21.13
N SER A 51 6.53 8.95 -20.58
CA SER A 51 6.61 10.17 -19.78
C SER A 51 7.85 10.98 -20.15
N TYR A 52 7.79 12.28 -19.89
CA TYR A 52 8.89 13.21 -20.14
C TYR A 52 9.18 14.00 -18.86
N PRO A 53 9.99 13.45 -17.94
CA PRO A 53 10.33 14.12 -16.69
C PRO A 53 11.33 15.26 -16.94
N VAL A 54 10.91 16.47 -16.61
CA VAL A 54 11.79 17.64 -16.54
C VAL A 54 12.04 17.96 -15.08
N VAL A 55 13.28 17.85 -14.63
CA VAL A 55 13.66 18.07 -13.23
C VAL A 55 14.72 19.14 -13.15
N GLY A 56 14.46 20.19 -12.36
CA GLY A 56 15.40 21.24 -12.02
C GLY A 56 15.69 21.26 -10.51
N PRO A 57 16.62 22.13 -10.05
CA PRO A 57 16.99 22.19 -8.64
C PRO A 57 15.83 22.50 -7.68
N GLY A 58 14.82 23.25 -8.13
CA GLY A 58 13.69 23.67 -7.30
C GLY A 58 12.33 23.35 -7.91
N TYR A 59 12.26 22.52 -8.96
CA TYR A 59 10.99 22.15 -9.60
C TYR A 59 11.07 20.82 -10.33
N PHE A 60 9.93 20.22 -10.55
CA PHE A 60 9.76 19.13 -11.50
C PHE A 60 8.45 19.27 -12.28
N VAL A 61 8.45 18.75 -13.51
CA VAL A 61 7.28 18.67 -14.39
C VAL A 61 7.34 17.35 -15.13
N THR A 62 6.34 16.50 -14.98
CA THR A 62 6.31 15.16 -15.58
C THR A 62 4.96 14.91 -16.24
N PRO A 63 4.80 15.27 -17.53
CA PRO A 63 3.69 14.78 -18.32
C PRO A 63 3.87 13.28 -18.60
N LYS A 64 2.77 12.53 -18.53
CA LYS A 64 2.76 11.09 -18.84
C LYS A 64 1.47 10.72 -19.56
N VAL A 65 1.60 9.88 -20.56
CA VAL A 65 0.50 9.22 -21.27
C VAL A 65 0.61 7.73 -20.99
N GLN A 66 -0.48 7.13 -20.59
CA GLN A 66 -0.59 5.70 -20.35
C GLN A 66 -1.80 5.18 -21.11
N TRP A 67 -1.73 3.96 -21.58
CA TRP A 67 -2.84 3.32 -22.27
C TRP A 67 -3.11 1.95 -21.66
N HIS A 68 -4.35 1.70 -21.30
CA HIS A 68 -4.78 0.40 -20.82
C HIS A 68 -5.53 -0.31 -21.97
N PHE A 69 -4.97 -1.43 -22.43
CA PHE A 69 -5.63 -2.36 -23.35
C PHE A 69 -5.90 -3.66 -22.62
N ALA A 70 -7.13 -4.13 -22.66
CA ALA A 70 -7.51 -5.43 -22.12
C ALA A 70 -8.39 -6.18 -23.11
N SER A 71 -8.14 -7.46 -23.31
CA SER A 71 -8.95 -8.36 -24.13
C SER A 71 -9.41 -9.52 -23.24
N TYR A 72 -10.70 -9.75 -23.24
CA TYR A 72 -11.38 -10.76 -22.45
C TYR A 72 -11.93 -11.87 -23.33
N ASN A 73 -11.77 -13.12 -22.87
CA ASN A 73 -12.44 -14.29 -23.42
C ASN A 73 -13.13 -15.02 -22.25
N LEU A 74 -14.44 -14.79 -22.11
CA LEU A 74 -15.23 -15.29 -20.99
C LEU A 74 -15.74 -16.71 -21.22
N ARG A 75 -15.79 -17.47 -20.13
CA ARG A 75 -16.38 -18.81 -20.05
C ARG A 75 -17.30 -18.86 -18.84
N ASN A 76 -18.29 -19.75 -18.89
CA ASN A 76 -19.20 -19.92 -17.77
C ASN A 76 -19.81 -18.58 -17.29
N ILE A 77 -20.29 -17.75 -18.25
CA ILE A 77 -20.86 -16.43 -17.94
C ILE A 77 -22.03 -16.60 -16.98
N SER A 78 -21.97 -15.91 -15.87
CA SER A 78 -22.93 -15.98 -14.78
C SER A 78 -23.55 -14.61 -14.45
N ASN A 79 -24.30 -14.52 -13.35
CA ASN A 79 -25.07 -13.35 -12.95
C ASN A 79 -24.21 -12.20 -12.37
N ASP A 80 -22.92 -12.41 -12.23
CA ASP A 80 -21.93 -11.39 -11.78
C ASP A 80 -21.59 -10.36 -12.86
N VAL A 81 -22.03 -10.59 -14.09
CA VAL A 81 -21.94 -9.64 -15.22
C VAL A 81 -23.33 -9.38 -15.83
N PRO A 82 -23.53 -8.25 -16.54
CA PRO A 82 -24.83 -7.93 -17.15
C PRO A 82 -25.31 -8.99 -18.15
N VAL A 83 -26.63 -9.19 -18.18
CA VAL A 83 -27.26 -10.10 -19.16
C VAL A 83 -26.93 -9.64 -20.58
N GLY A 84 -26.46 -10.57 -21.41
CA GLY A 84 -26.05 -10.27 -22.80
C GLY A 84 -24.59 -9.85 -22.94
N THR A 85 -23.80 -9.95 -21.90
CA THR A 85 -22.34 -9.74 -21.97
C THR A 85 -21.70 -10.67 -23.01
N PRO A 86 -20.96 -10.12 -24.01
CA PRO A 86 -20.34 -10.94 -25.04
C PRO A 86 -19.19 -11.77 -24.46
N LYS A 87 -18.98 -12.97 -25.02
CA LYS A 87 -17.85 -13.83 -24.60
C LYS A 87 -16.49 -13.19 -24.86
N ASN A 88 -16.38 -12.44 -25.96
CA ASN A 88 -15.14 -11.79 -26.37
C ASN A 88 -15.40 -10.29 -26.51
N PHE A 89 -14.58 -9.49 -25.87
CA PHE A 89 -14.59 -8.04 -26.01
C PHE A 89 -13.22 -7.47 -25.62
N THR A 90 -13.00 -6.22 -25.99
CA THR A 90 -11.77 -5.49 -25.71
C THR A 90 -12.09 -4.14 -25.06
N GLU A 91 -11.20 -3.71 -24.22
CA GLU A 91 -11.21 -2.38 -23.60
C GLU A 91 -9.97 -1.61 -24.01
N SER A 92 -10.13 -0.31 -24.21
CA SER A 92 -9.06 0.59 -24.62
C SER A 92 -9.27 1.95 -23.96
N ILE A 93 -8.43 2.26 -22.97
CA ILE A 93 -8.63 3.40 -22.09
C ILE A 93 -7.31 4.18 -21.96
N PRO A 94 -7.24 5.39 -22.56
CA PRO A 94 -6.11 6.29 -22.36
C PRO A 94 -6.21 7.01 -21.04
N THR A 95 -5.06 7.25 -20.39
CA THR A 95 -4.93 8.09 -19.21
C THR A 95 -3.81 9.08 -19.41
N LEU A 96 -4.10 10.35 -19.20
CA LEU A 96 -3.14 11.45 -19.22
C LEU A 96 -2.89 11.88 -17.77
N THR A 97 -1.63 12.04 -17.40
CA THR A 97 -1.28 12.62 -16.09
C THR A 97 -0.27 13.75 -16.28
N PHE A 98 -0.38 14.74 -15.43
CA PHE A 98 0.54 15.86 -15.35
C PHE A 98 0.92 16.09 -13.90
N ASP A 99 2.15 15.79 -13.55
CA ASP A 99 2.68 15.88 -12.19
C ASP A 99 3.70 17.02 -12.14
N THR A 100 3.49 18.00 -11.28
CA THR A 100 4.39 19.15 -11.14
C THR A 100 4.49 19.60 -9.71
N GLY A 101 5.65 20.10 -9.33
CA GLY A 101 5.89 20.64 -8.00
C GLY A 101 7.05 21.61 -7.98
N LEU A 102 7.03 22.45 -6.95
CA LEU A 102 8.11 23.35 -6.61
C LEU A 102 8.75 22.93 -5.28
N ILE A 103 10.02 23.20 -5.12
CA ILE A 103 10.75 22.91 -3.90
C ILE A 103 11.46 24.20 -3.48
N PHE A 104 11.02 24.75 -2.35
CA PHE A 104 11.67 25.87 -1.70
C PHE A 104 12.38 25.36 -0.45
N ASP A 105 13.54 25.87 -0.14
CA ASP A 105 14.28 25.51 1.07
C ASP A 105 14.79 26.75 1.82
N ARG A 106 14.94 26.60 3.13
CA ARG A 106 15.58 27.59 3.99
C ARG A 106 16.24 26.93 5.18
N SER A 107 17.30 27.57 5.69
CA SER A 107 17.88 27.18 6.97
C SER A 107 17.04 27.75 8.12
N VAL A 108 16.72 26.89 9.10
CA VAL A 108 15.99 27.29 10.32
C VAL A 108 16.65 26.67 11.54
N ARG A 109 16.58 27.34 12.68
CA ARG A 109 17.03 26.80 13.95
C ARG A 109 15.83 26.57 14.87
N LEU A 110 15.63 25.30 15.26
CA LEU A 110 14.54 24.89 16.13
C LEU A 110 15.10 24.05 17.28
N PHE A 111 14.64 24.31 18.51
CA PHE A 111 15.06 23.58 19.71
C PHE A 111 16.59 23.51 19.93
N GLY A 112 17.32 24.51 19.42
CA GLY A 112 18.77 24.58 19.53
C GLY A 112 19.56 23.86 18.45
N GLU A 113 18.89 23.15 17.52
CA GLU A 113 19.48 22.42 16.38
C GLU A 113 19.19 23.14 15.06
N ASP A 114 20.10 23.02 14.10
CA ASP A 114 19.95 23.58 12.76
C ASP A 114 19.28 22.55 11.82
N TYR A 115 18.32 23.04 11.01
CA TYR A 115 17.58 22.23 10.03
C TYR A 115 17.51 22.96 8.69
N ILE A 116 17.39 22.18 7.62
CA ILE A 116 16.89 22.66 6.33
C ILE A 116 15.39 22.38 6.34
N GLN A 117 14.59 23.44 6.30
CA GLN A 117 13.15 23.32 6.11
C GLN A 117 12.81 23.45 4.63
N THR A 118 12.07 22.48 4.07
CA THR A 118 11.52 22.58 2.72
C THR A 118 10.05 22.99 2.75
N LEU A 119 9.58 23.61 1.66
CA LEU A 119 8.17 23.80 1.34
C LEU A 119 7.96 23.33 -0.08
N GLU A 120 7.11 22.29 -0.25
CA GLU A 120 6.96 21.53 -1.48
C GLU A 120 5.48 21.51 -1.93
N PRO A 121 4.97 22.58 -2.58
CA PRO A 121 3.68 22.52 -3.25
C PRO A 121 3.75 21.57 -4.46
N ARG A 122 2.74 20.69 -4.60
CA ARG A 122 2.62 19.73 -5.71
C ARG A 122 1.21 19.75 -6.25
N LEU A 123 1.09 19.70 -7.57
CA LEU A 123 -0.14 19.54 -8.30
C LEU A 123 -0.04 18.29 -9.17
N TYR A 124 -1.05 17.44 -9.08
CA TYR A 124 -1.14 16.22 -9.88
C TYR A 124 -2.50 16.16 -10.56
N TYR A 125 -2.50 16.31 -11.87
CA TYR A 125 -3.71 16.26 -12.68
C TYR A 125 -3.83 14.92 -13.39
N VAL A 126 -5.04 14.37 -13.42
CA VAL A 126 -5.38 13.12 -14.09
C VAL A 126 -6.60 13.32 -14.97
N TYR A 127 -6.48 12.89 -16.22
CA TYR A 127 -7.60 12.81 -17.14
C TYR A 127 -7.70 11.41 -17.74
N THR A 128 -8.83 10.75 -17.54
CA THR A 128 -9.19 9.45 -18.11
C THR A 128 -10.64 9.55 -18.60
N PRO A 129 -10.90 9.43 -19.91
CA PRO A 129 -12.27 9.51 -20.42
C PRO A 129 -13.09 8.33 -19.93
N TYR A 130 -14.37 8.56 -19.68
CA TYR A 130 -15.30 7.48 -19.35
C TYR A 130 -15.36 6.44 -20.48
N ARG A 131 -15.28 5.18 -20.08
CA ARG A 131 -15.57 4.01 -20.92
C ARG A 131 -16.49 3.08 -20.13
N ASN A 132 -17.48 2.52 -20.82
CA ASN A 132 -18.34 1.50 -20.18
C ASN A 132 -17.53 0.20 -20.01
N GLN A 133 -17.34 -0.22 -18.80
CA GLN A 133 -16.59 -1.42 -18.41
C GLN A 133 -17.47 -2.44 -17.68
N ALA A 134 -18.79 -2.30 -17.77
CA ALA A 134 -19.73 -3.16 -17.05
C ALA A 134 -19.64 -4.63 -17.49
N SER A 135 -19.18 -4.91 -18.69
CA SER A 135 -19.00 -6.27 -19.24
C SER A 135 -17.79 -7.00 -18.64
N ALA A 136 -16.82 -6.31 -18.08
CA ALA A 136 -15.65 -6.94 -17.49
C ALA A 136 -16.00 -7.51 -16.10
N PRO A 137 -15.78 -8.81 -15.85
CA PRO A 137 -15.90 -9.39 -14.52
C PRO A 137 -14.87 -8.79 -13.56
N LEU A 138 -15.13 -8.87 -12.27
CA LEU A 138 -14.17 -8.48 -11.24
C LEU A 138 -13.27 -9.67 -10.87
N PHE A 139 -12.27 -9.92 -11.67
CA PHE A 139 -11.34 -11.02 -11.43
C PHE A 139 -10.33 -10.71 -10.32
N ASP A 140 -9.72 -9.52 -10.37
CA ASP A 140 -8.65 -9.12 -9.45
C ASP A 140 -8.75 -7.65 -9.01
N THR A 141 -9.88 -7.02 -9.26
CA THR A 141 -10.06 -5.60 -9.00
C THR A 141 -10.84 -5.33 -7.72
N ALA A 142 -10.39 -4.35 -6.97
CA ALA A 142 -11.04 -3.80 -5.79
C ALA A 142 -10.86 -2.28 -5.74
N GLU A 143 -11.67 -1.59 -4.95
CA GLU A 143 -11.44 -0.18 -4.66
C GLU A 143 -10.17 -0.01 -3.84
N SER A 144 -9.36 0.98 -4.22
CA SER A 144 -8.18 1.39 -3.46
C SER A 144 -8.61 2.07 -2.17
N ASP A 145 -7.92 1.79 -1.08
CA ASP A 145 -8.19 2.48 0.17
C ASP A 145 -7.65 3.91 0.11
N PHE A 146 -8.55 4.89 -0.09
CA PHE A 146 -8.17 6.29 -0.26
C PHE A 146 -7.36 6.81 0.93
N GLY A 147 -6.19 7.35 0.65
CA GLY A 147 -5.25 7.84 1.65
C GLY A 147 -4.07 8.59 1.03
N LEU A 148 -3.05 8.90 1.83
CA LEU A 148 -1.85 9.62 1.37
C LEU A 148 -1.05 8.87 0.31
N ALA A 149 -1.06 7.55 0.32
CA ALA A 149 -0.34 6.75 -0.66
C ALA A 149 -1.03 6.79 -2.02
N GLU A 150 -2.35 6.79 -2.03
CA GLU A 150 -3.19 6.65 -3.22
C GLU A 150 -3.61 7.99 -3.83
N ILE A 151 -3.48 9.11 -3.11
CA ILE A 151 -3.96 10.43 -3.57
C ILE A 151 -3.26 10.92 -4.86
N PHE A 152 -2.08 10.40 -5.16
CA PHE A 152 -1.30 10.67 -6.38
C PHE A 152 -1.29 9.51 -7.38
N THR A 153 -2.23 8.57 -7.27
CA THR A 153 -2.37 7.48 -8.24
C THR A 153 -3.34 7.86 -9.36
N PRO A 154 -3.13 7.40 -10.60
CA PRO A 154 -4.03 7.70 -11.70
C PRO A 154 -5.36 6.93 -11.63
N ASN A 155 -5.38 5.76 -10.99
CA ASN A 155 -6.55 4.91 -10.86
C ASN A 155 -6.98 4.78 -9.40
N THR A 156 -8.28 4.81 -9.12
CA THR A 156 -8.87 4.59 -7.79
C THR A 156 -9.17 3.12 -7.52
N PHE A 157 -8.96 2.27 -8.50
CA PHE A 157 -9.04 0.83 -8.35
C PHE A 157 -7.65 0.19 -8.36
N VAL A 158 -7.48 -0.88 -7.60
CA VAL A 158 -6.38 -1.82 -7.74
C VAL A 158 -6.80 -2.95 -8.69
N GLY A 159 -5.83 -3.66 -9.27
CA GLY A 159 -6.12 -4.66 -10.29
C GLY A 159 -6.27 -4.06 -11.69
N ASN A 160 -6.80 -4.85 -12.63
CA ASN A 160 -6.77 -4.50 -14.05
C ASN A 160 -8.13 -4.63 -14.76
N ASP A 161 -9.25 -4.85 -14.03
CA ASP A 161 -10.57 -4.98 -14.64
C ASP A 161 -11.38 -3.68 -14.61
N ARG A 162 -10.91 -2.68 -13.87
CA ARG A 162 -11.54 -1.35 -13.78
C ARG A 162 -10.49 -0.26 -13.82
N ILE A 163 -10.69 0.68 -14.73
CA ILE A 163 -9.94 1.93 -14.80
C ILE A 163 -10.92 3.06 -14.57
N ALA A 164 -10.75 3.79 -13.48
CA ALA A 164 -11.63 4.90 -13.13
C ALA A 164 -11.57 6.01 -14.20
N ASP A 165 -12.74 6.52 -14.58
CA ASP A 165 -12.81 7.78 -15.29
C ASP A 165 -12.37 8.90 -14.36
N ALA A 166 -11.62 9.85 -14.88
CA ALA A 166 -11.04 10.91 -14.08
C ALA A 166 -10.93 12.21 -14.86
N ASN A 167 -11.31 13.28 -14.23
CA ASN A 167 -10.94 14.65 -14.57
C ASN A 167 -10.74 15.36 -13.22
N ARG A 168 -9.53 15.19 -12.64
CA ARG A 168 -9.28 15.62 -11.28
C ARG A 168 -7.89 16.21 -11.09
N LEU A 169 -7.81 17.14 -10.15
CA LEU A 169 -6.56 17.77 -9.71
C LEU A 169 -6.34 17.45 -8.23
N THR A 170 -5.21 16.85 -7.90
CA THR A 170 -4.73 16.74 -6.53
C THR A 170 -3.81 17.90 -6.24
N ALA A 171 -4.11 18.67 -5.20
CA ALA A 171 -3.24 19.71 -4.66
C ALA A 171 -2.69 19.25 -3.31
N ALA A 172 -1.39 19.39 -3.10
CA ALA A 172 -0.74 19.06 -1.85
C ALA A 172 0.34 20.07 -1.50
N ILE A 173 0.56 20.23 -0.20
CA ILE A 173 1.70 20.98 0.34
C ILE A 173 2.38 20.07 1.34
N THR A 174 3.70 19.85 1.14
CA THR A 174 4.56 19.13 2.08
C THR A 174 5.60 20.08 2.65
N THR A 175 5.90 19.98 3.92
CA THR A 175 7.07 20.61 4.55
C THR A 175 7.88 19.55 5.28
N ARG A 176 9.19 19.60 5.11
CA ARG A 176 10.14 18.68 5.75
C ARG A 176 11.17 19.45 6.54
N PHE A 177 11.66 18.83 7.58
CA PHE A 177 12.79 19.29 8.38
C PHE A 177 13.89 18.25 8.30
N ILE A 178 14.99 18.62 7.67
CA ILE A 178 16.10 17.72 7.34
C ILE A 178 17.30 18.18 8.14
N ASN A 179 17.97 17.24 8.78
CA ASN A 179 19.24 17.51 9.46
C ASN A 179 20.32 17.77 8.41
N PRO A 180 20.98 18.94 8.37
CA PRO A 180 21.95 19.29 7.33
C PRO A 180 23.24 18.47 7.39
N ALA A 181 23.59 17.90 8.55
CA ALA A 181 24.81 17.13 8.72
C ALA A 181 24.66 15.66 8.27
N THR A 182 23.47 15.07 8.46
CA THR A 182 23.23 13.64 8.15
C THR A 182 22.33 13.43 6.94
N GLY A 183 21.57 14.45 6.51
CA GLY A 183 20.55 14.33 5.49
C GLY A 183 19.26 13.65 5.98
N ASP A 184 19.16 13.30 7.27
CA ASP A 184 18.00 12.60 7.82
C ASP A 184 16.77 13.51 7.90
N GLU A 185 15.64 13.05 7.38
CA GLU A 185 14.35 13.69 7.61
C GLU A 185 13.93 13.48 9.06
N ARG A 186 13.81 14.58 9.81
CA ARG A 186 13.39 14.59 11.21
C ARG A 186 11.90 14.77 11.40
N ALA A 187 11.29 15.59 10.54
CA ALA A 187 9.85 15.76 10.54
C ALA A 187 9.35 16.01 9.12
N ARG A 188 8.14 15.54 8.85
CA ARG A 188 7.40 15.80 7.61
C ARG A 188 5.94 16.04 7.96
N PHE A 189 5.36 17.07 7.36
CA PHE A 189 3.94 17.37 7.43
C PHE A 189 3.42 17.50 6.01
N VAL A 190 2.23 16.97 5.77
CA VAL A 190 1.58 17.02 4.46
C VAL A 190 0.10 17.31 4.63
N ILE A 191 -0.44 18.15 3.76
CA ILE A 191 -1.87 18.38 3.59
C ILE A 191 -2.18 18.21 2.12
N ALA A 192 -3.25 17.48 1.79
CA ALA A 192 -3.62 17.19 0.41
C ALA A 192 -5.12 17.03 0.24
N GLN A 193 -5.64 17.43 -0.94
CA GLN A 193 -7.02 17.26 -1.33
C GLN A 193 -7.12 17.08 -2.84
N GLN A 194 -8.12 16.32 -3.30
CA GLN A 194 -8.46 16.21 -4.73
C GLN A 194 -9.69 17.04 -5.04
N TYR A 195 -9.69 17.66 -6.21
CA TYR A 195 -10.81 18.40 -6.80
C TYR A 195 -11.26 17.69 -8.06
N TYR A 196 -12.55 17.40 -8.16
CA TYR A 196 -13.17 16.70 -9.28
C TYR A 196 -13.88 17.68 -10.21
N PHE A 197 -13.53 17.65 -11.49
CA PHE A 197 -14.14 18.55 -12.51
C PHE A 197 -15.26 17.87 -13.28
N GLN A 198 -15.48 16.58 -13.04
CA GLN A 198 -16.61 15.81 -13.57
C GLN A 198 -16.99 14.69 -12.61
N ASP A 199 -18.22 14.19 -12.75
CA ASP A 199 -18.69 13.02 -12.00
C ASP A 199 -17.88 11.79 -12.35
N GLN A 200 -17.58 10.97 -11.35
CA GLN A 200 -16.94 9.67 -11.52
C GLN A 200 -18.03 8.62 -11.75
N ARG A 201 -18.10 8.11 -12.98
CA ARG A 201 -19.16 7.22 -13.44
C ARG A 201 -18.79 5.75 -13.43
N VAL A 202 -17.49 5.43 -13.49
CA VAL A 202 -17.03 4.04 -13.36
C VAL A 202 -17.07 3.63 -11.90
N THR A 203 -17.85 2.60 -11.61
CA THR A 203 -18.02 2.03 -10.27
C THR A 203 -17.50 0.60 -10.23
N LEU A 204 -17.17 0.10 -9.04
CA LEU A 204 -16.74 -1.29 -8.89
C LEU A 204 -17.87 -2.25 -9.26
N LEU A 205 -19.05 -2.05 -8.69
CA LEU A 205 -20.23 -2.86 -8.96
C LEU A 205 -21.23 -2.12 -9.85
N PRO A 206 -21.94 -2.81 -10.77
CA PRO A 206 -22.87 -2.17 -11.71
C PRO A 206 -24.03 -1.38 -11.05
N ASN A 207 -24.37 -1.72 -9.81
CA ASN A 207 -25.50 -1.12 -9.08
C ASN A 207 -25.08 0.02 -8.14
N GLN A 208 -23.81 0.39 -8.12
CA GLN A 208 -23.35 1.53 -7.33
C GLN A 208 -23.67 2.84 -8.04
N THR A 209 -24.04 3.86 -7.27
CA THR A 209 -24.26 5.22 -7.78
C THR A 209 -22.92 5.90 -8.04
N SER A 210 -22.84 6.64 -9.14
CA SER A 210 -21.69 7.49 -9.46
C SER A 210 -21.45 8.52 -8.37
N THR A 211 -20.18 8.84 -8.12
CA THR A 211 -19.80 9.86 -7.15
C THR A 211 -19.92 11.24 -7.78
N GLN A 212 -20.78 12.10 -7.19
CA GLN A 212 -21.02 13.48 -7.63
C GLN A 212 -20.30 14.51 -6.72
N ALA A 213 -19.29 14.08 -5.96
CA ALA A 213 -18.52 14.98 -5.12
C ALA A 213 -17.68 15.94 -5.97
N THR A 214 -17.57 17.19 -5.54
CA THR A 214 -16.70 18.19 -6.17
C THR A 214 -15.26 18.13 -5.64
N HIS A 215 -15.05 17.52 -4.50
CA HIS A 215 -13.73 17.31 -3.89
C HIS A 215 -13.72 16.05 -3.01
N SER A 216 -12.53 15.55 -2.75
CA SER A 216 -12.31 14.46 -1.79
C SER A 216 -12.29 14.97 -0.36
N ASP A 217 -12.27 14.04 0.58
CA ASP A 217 -11.87 14.34 1.95
C ASP A 217 -10.50 15.00 1.99
N LEU A 218 -10.31 15.89 2.98
CA LEU A 218 -9.01 16.48 3.28
C LEU A 218 -8.12 15.44 3.97
N ILE A 219 -6.90 15.26 3.49
CA ILE A 219 -5.92 14.38 4.11
C ILE A 219 -4.82 15.23 4.75
N VAL A 220 -4.53 14.93 6.01
CA VAL A 220 -3.43 15.54 6.76
C VAL A 220 -2.56 14.41 7.30
N GLY A 221 -1.25 14.52 7.08
CA GLY A 221 -0.27 13.57 7.58
C GLY A 221 0.89 14.25 8.27
N ALA A 222 1.42 13.60 9.29
CA ALA A 222 2.62 14.02 9.99
C ALA A 222 3.48 12.80 10.33
N SER A 223 4.80 12.91 10.12
CA SER A 223 5.78 11.97 10.64
C SER A 223 6.89 12.73 11.33
N VAL A 224 7.29 12.29 12.52
CA VAL A 224 8.33 12.93 13.32
C VAL A 224 9.25 11.85 13.88
N LYS A 225 10.56 12.02 13.67
CA LYS A 225 11.61 11.21 14.29
C LYS A 225 12.26 12.01 15.40
N LEU A 226 11.90 11.69 16.61
CA LEU A 226 12.52 12.24 17.80
C LEU A 226 13.86 11.51 18.06
N GLY A 227 14.78 12.13 18.76
CA GLY A 227 16.03 11.49 19.18
C GLY A 227 15.80 10.21 19.98
N ALA A 228 16.86 9.45 20.26
CA ALA A 228 16.83 8.21 21.06
C ALA A 228 15.96 7.07 20.50
N GLY A 229 15.69 7.07 19.18
CA GLY A 229 14.94 5.99 18.51
C GLY A 229 13.43 6.09 18.58
N PHE A 230 12.87 7.22 19.01
CA PHE A 230 11.43 7.46 18.96
C PHE A 230 11.00 8.00 17.60
N ALA A 231 9.88 7.48 17.09
CA ALA A 231 9.20 7.97 15.89
C ALA A 231 7.69 8.02 16.11
N SER A 232 7.02 8.95 15.46
CA SER A 232 5.56 9.04 15.43
C SER A 232 5.10 9.24 13.99
N GLU A 233 4.03 8.57 13.61
CA GLU A 233 3.36 8.74 12.33
C GLU A 233 1.87 8.89 12.54
N THR A 234 1.29 9.90 11.93
CA THR A 234 -0.12 10.25 12.11
C THR A 234 -0.72 10.62 10.76
N ALA A 235 -1.92 10.12 10.49
CA ALA A 235 -2.70 10.50 9.32
C ALA A 235 -4.17 10.66 9.70
N PHE A 236 -4.79 11.72 9.18
CA PHE A 236 -6.21 12.04 9.34
C PHE A 236 -6.85 12.24 7.98
N GLN A 237 -8.05 11.73 7.82
CA GLN A 237 -8.94 11.98 6.69
C GLN A 237 -10.23 12.60 7.22
N TYR A 238 -10.54 13.79 6.75
CA TYR A 238 -11.64 14.61 7.25
C TYR A 238 -12.56 15.02 6.10
N ASN A 239 -13.84 14.69 6.24
CA ASN A 239 -14.89 15.10 5.31
C ASN A 239 -15.44 16.47 5.77
N ALA A 240 -15.16 17.52 4.97
CA ALA A 240 -15.55 18.87 5.30
C ALA A 240 -17.07 19.11 5.10
N ASP A 241 -17.70 18.43 4.15
CA ASP A 241 -19.12 18.60 3.83
C ASP A 241 -20.03 18.13 4.99
N ASN A 242 -19.62 17.01 5.59
CA ASN A 242 -20.37 16.39 6.70
C ASN A 242 -19.78 16.72 8.08
N ASN A 243 -18.70 17.50 8.14
CA ASN A 243 -17.97 17.82 9.37
C ASN A 243 -17.59 16.56 10.16
N GLN A 244 -17.01 15.56 9.50
CA GLN A 244 -16.78 14.25 10.08
C GLN A 244 -15.36 13.75 9.85
N LEU A 245 -14.77 13.17 10.90
CA LEU A 245 -13.55 12.40 10.81
C LEU A 245 -13.88 11.02 10.20
N VAL A 246 -13.26 10.72 9.05
CA VAL A 246 -13.49 9.48 8.28
C VAL A 246 -12.50 8.41 8.68
N LYS A 247 -11.20 8.78 8.70
CA LYS A 247 -10.13 7.88 9.11
C LYS A 247 -9.12 8.58 10.00
N THR A 248 -8.58 7.82 10.93
CA THR A 248 -7.47 8.24 11.78
C THR A 248 -6.49 7.09 11.92
N SER A 249 -5.22 7.38 11.75
CA SER A 249 -4.13 6.47 12.07
C SER A 249 -3.09 7.23 12.88
N VAL A 250 -2.79 6.75 14.08
CA VAL A 250 -1.75 7.32 14.95
C VAL A 250 -0.84 6.19 15.38
N GLY A 251 0.44 6.32 15.06
CA GLY A 251 1.45 5.33 15.39
C GLY A 251 2.62 5.94 16.15
N PHE A 252 3.13 5.19 17.13
CA PHE A 252 4.35 5.49 17.86
C PHE A 252 5.28 4.28 17.79
N GLY A 253 6.53 4.52 17.44
CA GLY A 253 7.59 3.54 17.41
C GLY A 253 8.73 3.92 18.32
N PHE A 254 9.33 2.93 18.97
CA PHE A 254 10.54 3.09 19.75
C PHE A 254 11.55 2.01 19.34
N SER A 255 12.64 2.43 18.70
CA SER A 255 13.69 1.55 18.18
C SER A 255 15.08 2.09 18.55
N PRO A 256 15.53 1.91 19.83
CA PRO A 256 16.78 2.49 20.31
C PRO A 256 18.03 1.76 19.79
N ALA A 257 17.91 0.51 19.35
CA ALA A 257 19.00 -0.31 18.82
C ALA A 257 18.46 -1.46 17.98
N SER A 258 19.32 -2.08 17.18
CA SER A 258 18.99 -3.31 16.43
C SER A 258 18.45 -4.41 17.35
N GLY A 259 17.37 -5.07 16.94
CA GLY A 259 16.68 -6.10 17.72
C GLY A 259 15.86 -5.58 18.91
N LYS A 260 15.71 -4.25 19.05
CA LYS A 260 14.85 -3.60 20.04
C LYS A 260 13.88 -2.70 19.34
N VAL A 261 12.64 -3.11 19.22
CA VAL A 261 11.56 -2.32 18.63
C VAL A 261 10.25 -2.55 19.37
N LEU A 262 9.55 -1.46 19.67
CA LEU A 262 8.19 -1.45 20.18
C LEU A 262 7.36 -0.49 19.38
N ASN A 263 6.18 -0.93 18.93
CA ASN A 263 5.25 -0.11 18.17
C ASN A 263 3.88 -0.17 18.82
N VAL A 264 3.23 0.98 18.89
CA VAL A 264 1.82 1.12 19.29
C VAL A 264 1.13 1.93 18.22
N ALA A 265 0.01 1.44 17.71
CA ALA A 265 -0.78 2.16 16.71
C ALA A 265 -2.27 2.08 17.04
N TYR A 266 -2.96 3.17 16.78
CA TYR A 266 -4.41 3.27 16.82
C TYR A 266 -4.92 3.51 15.40
N ARG A 267 -5.97 2.79 15.01
CA ARG A 267 -6.65 2.95 13.72
C ARG A 267 -8.14 3.08 13.92
N TYR A 268 -8.68 4.11 13.33
CA TYR A 268 -10.11 4.34 13.26
C TYR A 268 -10.52 4.54 11.80
N THR A 269 -11.57 3.86 11.38
CA THR A 269 -12.25 4.11 10.11
C THR A 269 -13.75 4.09 10.38
N ARG A 270 -14.44 5.14 9.97
CA ARG A 270 -15.90 5.23 10.07
C ARG A 270 -16.56 4.21 9.15
N ALA A 271 -17.67 3.62 9.60
CA ALA A 271 -18.50 2.81 8.72
C ALA A 271 -18.99 3.63 7.53
N ASN A 272 -18.92 3.07 6.35
CA ASN A 272 -19.52 3.64 5.15
C ASN A 272 -20.59 2.67 4.65
N THR A 273 -21.85 3.04 4.83
CA THR A 273 -23.01 2.22 4.43
C THR A 273 -23.13 2.06 2.92
N THR A 274 -22.57 2.99 2.14
CA THR A 274 -22.61 2.93 0.67
C THR A 274 -21.64 1.90 0.11
N LEU A 275 -20.54 1.64 0.82
CA LEU A 275 -19.47 0.69 0.41
C LEU A 275 -19.53 -0.63 1.21
N ASP A 276 -20.58 -0.85 2.02
CA ASP A 276 -20.69 -1.99 2.97
C ASP A 276 -19.41 -2.19 3.83
N ASN A 277 -18.76 -1.08 4.15
CA ASN A 277 -17.50 -1.07 4.86
C ASN A 277 -17.74 -1.09 6.37
N GLN A 278 -17.30 -2.16 7.05
CA GLN A 278 -17.41 -2.26 8.50
C GLN A 278 -16.50 -1.23 9.18
N PRO A 279 -16.93 -0.64 10.30
CA PRO A 279 -16.11 0.31 11.04
C PRO A 279 -14.87 -0.39 11.59
N ILE A 280 -13.73 0.30 11.54
CA ILE A 280 -12.49 -0.15 12.16
C ILE A 280 -12.22 0.74 13.37
N ASN A 281 -12.01 0.11 14.52
CA ASN A 281 -11.63 0.80 15.74
C ASN A 281 -10.65 -0.11 16.51
N GLN A 282 -9.35 -0.02 16.16
CA GLN A 282 -8.37 -1.01 16.55
C GLN A 282 -7.14 -0.38 17.22
N VAL A 283 -6.63 -1.08 18.21
CA VAL A 283 -5.30 -0.83 18.79
C VAL A 283 -4.39 -1.98 18.41
N LEU A 284 -3.22 -1.64 17.89
CA LEU A 284 -2.16 -2.55 17.52
C LEU A 284 -0.96 -2.30 18.42
N ILE A 285 -0.43 -3.35 19.04
CA ILE A 285 0.84 -3.33 19.74
C ILE A 285 1.73 -4.40 19.12
N SER A 286 2.96 -4.05 18.76
CA SER A 286 3.92 -5.03 18.25
C SER A 286 5.34 -4.70 18.68
N GLY A 287 6.21 -5.70 18.72
CA GLY A 287 7.59 -5.47 19.08
C GLY A 287 8.48 -6.70 19.00
N GLN A 288 9.77 -6.42 19.01
CA GLN A 288 10.85 -7.36 19.22
C GLN A 288 11.73 -6.84 20.35
N TRP A 289 12.00 -7.67 21.35
CA TRP A 289 12.80 -7.23 22.50
C TRP A 289 13.65 -8.37 23.05
N PRO A 290 14.91 -8.10 23.46
CA PRO A 290 15.69 -9.08 24.18
C PRO A 290 15.09 -9.30 25.59
N LEU A 291 14.64 -10.52 25.86
CA LEU A 291 14.06 -10.91 27.16
C LEU A 291 15.13 -11.42 28.13
N ALA A 292 16.17 -12.09 27.59
CA ALA A 292 17.30 -12.60 28.31
C ALA A 292 18.54 -12.65 27.41
N HIS A 293 19.67 -13.08 27.95
CA HIS A 293 20.86 -13.30 27.15
C HIS A 293 20.55 -14.27 26.00
N ARG A 294 20.75 -13.83 24.74
CA ARG A 294 20.49 -14.62 23.53
C ARG A 294 19.01 -14.98 23.26
N VAL A 295 18.06 -14.52 24.09
CA VAL A 295 16.63 -14.79 23.91
C VAL A 295 15.90 -13.51 23.54
N PHE A 296 15.20 -13.53 22.39
CA PHE A 296 14.39 -12.43 21.92
C PHE A 296 12.92 -12.84 21.87
N GLY A 297 12.07 -11.99 22.42
CA GLY A 297 10.62 -12.10 22.26
C GLY A 297 10.17 -11.29 21.05
N VAL A 298 9.25 -11.84 20.27
CA VAL A 298 8.58 -11.15 19.16
C VAL A 298 7.09 -11.29 19.36
N GLY A 299 6.37 -10.16 19.29
CA GLY A 299 4.95 -10.17 19.53
C GLY A 299 4.20 -9.14 18.68
N ARG A 300 2.94 -9.46 18.38
CA ARG A 300 1.94 -8.58 17.80
C ARG A 300 0.59 -8.89 18.41
N PHE A 301 -0.13 -7.86 18.76
CA PHE A 301 -1.47 -7.96 19.30
C PHE A 301 -2.33 -6.86 18.67
N ASN A 302 -3.39 -7.25 17.95
CA ASN A 302 -4.33 -6.36 17.32
C ASN A 302 -5.72 -6.60 17.92
N TYR A 303 -6.27 -5.58 18.56
CA TYR A 303 -7.54 -5.63 19.27
C TYR A 303 -8.54 -4.67 18.71
N ASP A 304 -9.74 -5.17 18.39
CA ASP A 304 -10.88 -4.38 17.95
C ASP A 304 -11.66 -3.89 19.18
N LEU A 305 -11.61 -2.56 19.39
CA LEU A 305 -12.30 -1.90 20.49
C LEU A 305 -13.82 -1.87 20.31
N GLY A 306 -14.29 -1.81 19.05
CA GLY A 306 -15.73 -1.81 18.73
C GLY A 306 -16.36 -3.18 18.92
N GLY A 307 -15.71 -4.22 18.40
CA GLY A 307 -16.15 -5.60 18.47
C GLY A 307 -15.70 -6.36 19.73
N HIS A 308 -14.93 -5.72 20.63
CA HIS A 308 -14.37 -6.31 21.85
C HIS A 308 -13.67 -7.67 21.61
N ARG A 309 -12.84 -7.76 20.57
CA ARG A 309 -12.23 -9.02 20.14
C ARG A 309 -10.79 -8.87 19.66
N ILE A 310 -10.04 -9.95 19.76
CA ILE A 310 -8.71 -10.05 19.14
C ILE A 310 -8.91 -10.28 17.63
N VAL A 311 -8.37 -9.39 16.80
CA VAL A 311 -8.39 -9.50 15.33
C VAL A 311 -7.31 -10.45 14.86
N ASP A 312 -6.09 -10.19 15.27
CA ASP A 312 -4.92 -11.03 15.00
C ASP A 312 -3.92 -10.93 16.15
N GLY A 313 -3.11 -11.95 16.29
CA GLY A 313 -2.04 -11.99 17.28
C GLY A 313 -0.93 -12.93 16.87
N LEU A 314 0.28 -12.58 17.27
CA LEU A 314 1.49 -13.40 17.10
C LEU A 314 2.30 -13.30 18.37
N VAL A 315 2.77 -14.42 18.85
CA VAL A 315 3.76 -14.50 19.93
C VAL A 315 4.81 -15.51 19.54
N GLY A 316 6.08 -15.13 19.68
CA GLY A 316 7.19 -16.02 19.37
C GLY A 316 8.44 -15.69 20.18
N LEU A 317 9.31 -16.67 20.24
CA LEU A 317 10.62 -16.58 20.87
C LEU A 317 11.69 -16.96 19.85
N GLN A 318 12.81 -16.29 19.92
CA GLN A 318 14.00 -16.60 19.15
C GLN A 318 15.19 -16.75 20.10
N TYR A 319 15.93 -17.83 19.94
CA TYR A 319 17.19 -18.07 20.65
C TYR A 319 18.35 -17.97 19.67
N ASP A 320 19.31 -17.12 19.98
CA ASP A 320 20.49 -16.87 19.14
C ASP A 320 21.74 -17.50 19.75
N ALA A 321 22.12 -18.68 19.29
CA ALA A 321 23.37 -19.33 19.62
C ALA A 321 24.49 -18.89 18.67
N ASP A 322 25.77 -19.23 19.02
CA ASP A 322 26.92 -18.79 18.21
C ASP A 322 26.88 -19.34 16.80
N CYS A 323 26.47 -20.62 16.62
CA CYS A 323 26.48 -21.33 15.33
C CYS A 323 25.08 -21.54 14.74
N TRP A 324 23.99 -21.32 15.48
CA TRP A 324 22.64 -21.56 15.04
C TRP A 324 21.62 -20.63 15.73
N THR A 325 20.46 -20.47 15.11
CA THR A 325 19.32 -19.78 15.71
C THR A 325 18.09 -20.68 15.67
N LEU A 326 17.34 -20.69 16.76
CA LEU A 326 16.07 -21.41 16.86
C LEU A 326 14.96 -20.39 17.10
N GLY A 327 13.89 -20.49 16.33
CA GLY A 327 12.69 -19.70 16.51
C GLY A 327 11.44 -20.57 16.61
N ALA A 328 10.51 -20.18 17.47
CA ALA A 328 9.18 -20.77 17.55
C ALA A 328 8.14 -19.69 17.81
N GLY A 329 6.93 -19.88 17.26
CA GLY A 329 5.85 -18.93 17.41
C GLY A 329 4.48 -19.52 17.16
N ILE A 330 3.48 -18.82 17.70
CA ILE A 330 2.07 -19.12 17.47
C ILE A 330 1.43 -17.87 16.88
N GLN A 331 0.75 -18.03 15.78
CA GLN A 331 -0.01 -16.96 15.14
C GLN A 331 -1.48 -17.33 15.05
N ARG A 332 -2.34 -16.42 15.51
CA ARG A 332 -3.77 -16.44 15.31
C ARG A 332 -4.15 -15.31 14.35
N TYR A 333 -4.96 -15.61 13.34
CA TYR A 333 -5.43 -14.62 12.38
C TYR A 333 -6.88 -14.88 11.99
N ALA A 334 -7.60 -13.81 11.65
CA ALA A 334 -8.98 -13.90 11.19
C ALA A 334 -9.04 -14.37 9.73
N ASN A 335 -9.94 -15.31 9.42
CA ASN A 335 -10.17 -15.86 8.08
C ASN A 335 -11.39 -15.24 7.38
N GLY A 336 -12.00 -14.20 7.96
CA GLY A 336 -13.24 -13.60 7.47
C GLY A 336 -14.49 -14.11 8.21
N LEU A 337 -15.62 -14.03 7.55
CA LEU A 337 -16.91 -14.51 8.07
C LEU A 337 -17.27 -15.85 7.45
N ASN A 338 -17.89 -16.74 8.24
CA ASN A 338 -18.52 -17.93 7.71
C ASN A 338 -19.86 -17.59 7.03
N THR A 339 -20.49 -18.58 6.41
CA THR A 339 -21.80 -18.45 5.76
C THR A 339 -22.92 -18.00 6.71
N SER A 340 -22.71 -18.11 8.01
CA SER A 340 -23.63 -17.66 9.07
C SER A 340 -23.28 -16.28 9.64
N GLY A 341 -22.33 -15.55 9.03
CA GLY A 341 -21.91 -14.22 9.49
C GLY A 341 -21.00 -14.22 10.73
N GLN A 342 -20.52 -15.38 11.18
CA GLN A 342 -19.63 -15.47 12.34
C GLN A 342 -18.18 -15.36 11.91
N HIS A 343 -17.38 -14.64 12.69
CA HIS A 343 -15.95 -14.50 12.46
C HIS A 343 -15.21 -15.82 12.70
N GLN A 344 -14.45 -16.24 11.70
CA GLN A 344 -13.56 -17.39 11.79
C GLN A 344 -12.13 -16.95 12.06
N SER A 345 -11.42 -17.71 12.87
CA SER A 345 -9.97 -17.53 13.10
C SER A 345 -9.25 -18.86 12.99
N SER A 346 -8.05 -18.82 12.43
CA SER A 346 -7.13 -19.97 12.38
C SER A 346 -5.93 -19.71 13.24
N THR A 347 -5.39 -20.78 13.80
CA THR A 347 -4.13 -20.74 14.57
C THR A 347 -3.11 -21.62 13.86
N ARG A 348 -1.90 -21.10 13.68
CA ARG A 348 -0.79 -21.85 13.12
C ARG A 348 0.42 -21.80 14.04
N PHE A 349 1.18 -22.89 14.05
CA PHE A 349 2.47 -22.98 14.73
C PHE A 349 3.56 -22.73 13.70
N LEU A 350 4.51 -21.90 14.09
CA LEU A 350 5.64 -21.50 13.26
C LEU A 350 6.92 -21.89 13.96
N ALA A 351 7.87 -22.44 13.20
CA ALA A 351 9.16 -22.84 13.71
C ALA A 351 10.26 -22.55 12.69
N GLN A 352 11.47 -22.31 13.18
CA GLN A 352 12.64 -22.07 12.35
C GLN A 352 13.88 -22.61 13.06
N LEU A 353 14.76 -23.23 12.29
CA LEU A 353 16.13 -23.55 12.67
C LEU A 353 17.06 -23.04 11.58
N THR A 354 18.00 -22.18 11.94
CA THR A 354 19.02 -21.67 11.02
C THR A 354 20.40 -22.06 11.50
N PHE A 355 21.19 -22.69 10.68
CA PHE A 355 22.61 -22.87 10.86
C PHE A 355 23.34 -21.71 10.18
N LYS A 356 24.05 -20.90 10.99
CA LYS A 356 24.70 -19.69 10.51
C LYS A 356 25.78 -20.05 9.49
N GLY A 357 25.69 -19.44 8.30
CA GLY A 357 26.63 -19.68 7.19
C GLY A 357 26.35 -20.94 6.34
N LEU A 358 25.32 -21.75 6.67
CA LEU A 358 25.00 -22.96 5.90
C LEU A 358 23.61 -22.91 5.27
N SER A 359 22.56 -23.01 6.09
CA SER A 359 21.18 -23.11 5.61
C SER A 359 20.18 -22.79 6.69
N SER A 360 18.92 -22.58 6.29
CA SER A 360 17.79 -22.43 7.20
C SER A 360 16.64 -23.32 6.78
N VAL A 361 15.93 -23.86 7.77
CA VAL A 361 14.66 -24.55 7.59
C VAL A 361 13.62 -23.79 8.38
N ASP A 362 12.60 -23.26 7.70
CA ASP A 362 11.50 -22.57 8.34
C ASP A 362 10.18 -22.87 7.62
N ASN A 363 9.07 -22.71 8.34
CA ASN A 363 7.72 -22.80 7.79
C ASN A 363 7.05 -21.42 7.69
N GLY A 364 7.83 -20.36 7.48
CA GLY A 364 7.36 -18.98 7.32
C GLY A 364 7.42 -18.14 8.60
N LEU A 365 8.17 -18.54 9.63
CA LEU A 365 8.30 -17.80 10.88
C LEU A 365 8.89 -16.41 10.67
N ILE A 366 10.02 -16.29 9.96
CA ILE A 366 10.65 -14.97 9.68
C ILE A 366 9.74 -14.07 8.86
N ALA A 367 9.06 -14.64 7.86
CA ALA A 367 8.09 -13.89 7.07
C ALA A 367 6.95 -13.36 7.94
N ALA A 368 6.43 -14.18 8.85
CA ALA A 368 5.40 -13.79 9.81
C ALA A 368 5.89 -12.70 10.78
N PHE A 369 7.09 -12.80 11.32
CA PHE A 369 7.66 -11.78 12.20
C PHE A 369 7.87 -10.46 11.45
N ARG A 370 8.44 -10.50 10.25
CA ARG A 370 8.71 -9.33 9.40
C ARG A 370 7.43 -8.59 8.99
N SER A 371 6.38 -9.33 8.65
CA SER A 371 5.07 -8.76 8.32
C SER A 371 4.29 -8.25 9.53
N SER A 372 4.58 -8.79 10.72
CA SER A 372 3.86 -8.48 11.95
C SER A 372 4.47 -7.34 12.77
N VAL A 373 5.78 -7.15 12.69
CA VAL A 373 6.51 -6.17 13.51
C VAL A 373 7.29 -5.23 12.59
N ALA A 374 6.83 -4.00 12.46
CA ALA A 374 7.57 -2.97 11.73
C ALA A 374 8.92 -2.71 12.42
N GLY A 375 10.01 -2.72 11.64
CA GLY A 375 11.36 -2.58 12.17
C GLY A 375 11.96 -3.85 12.77
N TYR A 376 11.31 -5.02 12.59
CA TYR A 376 11.86 -6.32 12.99
C TYR A 376 13.23 -6.56 12.34
N THR A 377 14.19 -6.94 13.14
CA THR A 377 15.54 -7.31 12.71
C THR A 377 15.70 -8.84 12.81
N PRO A 378 15.91 -9.54 11.67
CA PRO A 378 16.16 -10.98 11.67
C PRO A 378 17.44 -11.31 12.44
N LEU A 379 17.45 -12.49 13.08
CA LEU A 379 18.62 -13.04 13.73
C LEU A 379 19.09 -14.29 12.97
N PRO A 380 20.34 -14.40 12.48
CA PRO A 380 21.37 -13.36 12.51
C PRO A 380 21.03 -12.20 11.57
N PRO A 381 21.60 -11.01 11.78
CA PRO A 381 21.48 -9.94 10.80
C PRO A 381 22.06 -10.43 9.45
N PRO A 382 21.47 -10.02 8.31
CA PRO A 382 22.03 -10.37 7.02
C PRO A 382 23.50 -9.90 6.95
N PRO A 383 24.42 -10.70 6.35
CA PRO A 383 25.78 -10.23 6.16
C PRO A 383 25.73 -8.91 5.37
N PRO A 384 26.64 -7.97 5.68
CA PRO A 384 26.73 -6.75 4.89
C PRO A 384 26.92 -7.13 3.42
N PRO A 385 26.31 -6.41 2.47
CA PRO A 385 26.50 -6.71 1.05
C PRO A 385 27.98 -6.73 0.76
N GLU A 386 28.46 -7.83 0.15
CA GLU A 386 29.85 -7.95 -0.26
C GLU A 386 30.18 -6.74 -1.14
N SER A 387 31.17 -5.98 -0.73
CA SER A 387 31.69 -4.87 -1.52
C SER A 387 32.20 -5.46 -2.84
N ARG A 388 31.58 -5.11 -3.96
CA ARG A 388 32.02 -5.53 -5.31
C ARG A 388 33.44 -5.05 -5.66
N PHE A 389 34.06 -4.29 -4.79
CA PHE A 389 35.39 -3.68 -4.99
C PHE A 389 36.53 -4.38 -4.26
N ILE A 390 36.28 -5.48 -3.53
CA ILE A 390 37.34 -6.23 -2.82
C ILE A 390 38.20 -7.08 -3.77
N ASN A 391 37.81 -7.28 -5.03
CA ASN A 391 38.54 -8.12 -5.98
C ASN A 391 39.37 -7.34 -7.01
N TYR A 392 39.78 -6.11 -6.74
CA TYR A 392 40.63 -5.30 -7.63
C TYR A 392 41.91 -4.83 -6.92
N GLU A 393 42.55 -5.67 -6.12
CA GLU A 393 43.94 -5.55 -5.76
C GLU A 393 44.80 -6.67 -6.37
#